data_c909d8fdaed92346f7fa669a9bfbd456
#
_entry.id   c909d8fdaed92346f7fa669a9bfbd456
#
_cell.length_a   1.000
_cell.length_b   1.000
_cell.length_c   1.000
_cell.angle_alpha   90.00
_cell.angle_beta   90.00
_cell.angle_gamma   90.00
#
_symmetry.space_group_name_H-M   'P 1'
#
loop_
_entity.id
_entity.type
_entity.pdbx_description
1 polymer ?
#
loop_
_entity_poly.entity_id
_entity_poly.type
_entity_poly.pdbx_seq_one_letter_code
_entity_poly.pdbx_strand_id
1 'polypeptide(L)'
;FVFNPGVIDGIRRLNEAGYLIIVVTNQGGVAKGEYTIEDVDNLHAHMCKELEKHGAHVDKIYYCPHHSSIAPCKCRKSSPYMIEQAIREFDIDKSASWLIGDGSRDIEAAEAAGIRGIKIPKNSDLTPVIDSILKQ
;
A
#
# COMPACT_ATOMS: atom_id res chain seq x y z
N PHE A 1 3.94 -13.56 9.70
CA PHE A 1 3.14 -12.67 8.86
C PHE A 1 1.70 -13.18 8.74
N VAL A 2 0.74 -12.32 9.01
CA VAL A 2 -0.68 -12.65 8.95
C VAL A 2 -1.42 -11.52 8.25
N PHE A 3 -2.28 -11.85 7.28
CA PHE A 3 -3.15 -10.87 6.64
C PHE A 3 -4.27 -10.42 7.57
N ASN A 4 -4.61 -9.15 7.52
CA ASN A 4 -5.81 -8.64 8.19
C ASN A 4 -7.08 -9.26 7.57
N PRO A 5 -8.18 -9.34 8.33
CA PRO A 5 -9.43 -9.85 7.78
C PRO A 5 -9.87 -9.10 6.53
N GLY A 6 -10.33 -9.82 5.54
CA GLY A 6 -10.86 -9.27 4.30
C GLY A 6 -9.82 -8.79 3.28
N VAL A 7 -8.51 -8.86 3.59
CA VAL A 7 -7.46 -8.37 2.67
C VAL A 7 -7.38 -9.25 1.42
N ILE A 8 -7.24 -10.56 1.59
CA ILE A 8 -7.08 -11.48 0.46
C ILE A 8 -8.32 -11.44 -0.44
N ASP A 9 -9.49 -11.59 0.13
CA ASP A 9 -10.75 -11.55 -0.61
C ASP A 9 -11.00 -10.18 -1.25
N GLY A 10 -10.70 -9.11 -0.52
CA GLY A 10 -10.84 -7.75 -1.02
C GLY A 10 -9.95 -7.45 -2.22
N ILE A 11 -8.68 -7.83 -2.15
CA ILE A 11 -7.74 -7.65 -3.27
C ILE A 11 -8.22 -8.46 -4.48
N ARG A 12 -8.63 -9.71 -4.28
CA ARG A 12 -9.16 -10.54 -5.37
C ARG A 12 -10.37 -9.88 -6.04
N ARG A 13 -11.31 -9.38 -5.25
CA ARG A 13 -12.51 -8.70 -5.76
C ARG A 13 -12.15 -7.44 -6.56
N LEU A 14 -11.21 -6.66 -6.07
CA LEU A 14 -10.72 -5.47 -6.79
C LEU A 14 -10.00 -5.84 -8.08
N ASN A 15 -9.17 -6.90 -8.05
CA ASN A 15 -8.53 -7.44 -9.26
C ASN A 15 -9.59 -7.82 -10.30
N GLU A 16 -10.61 -8.56 -9.89
CA GLU A 16 -11.69 -9.00 -10.76
C GLU A 16 -12.48 -7.83 -11.35
N ALA A 17 -12.59 -6.74 -10.62
CA ALA A 17 -13.24 -5.51 -11.07
C ALA A 17 -12.35 -4.62 -11.95
N GLY A 18 -11.11 -5.03 -12.21
CA GLY A 18 -10.19 -4.31 -13.08
C GLY A 18 -9.31 -3.27 -12.41
N TYR A 19 -9.30 -3.19 -11.08
CA TYR A 19 -8.43 -2.27 -10.35
C TYR A 19 -7.00 -2.77 -10.31
N LEU A 20 -6.05 -1.84 -10.47
CA LEU A 20 -4.65 -2.08 -10.12
C LEU A 20 -4.52 -2.06 -8.60
N ILE A 21 -3.72 -2.96 -8.06
CA ILE A 21 -3.42 -3.00 -6.63
C ILE A 21 -1.95 -2.67 -6.43
N ILE A 22 -1.71 -1.59 -5.73
CA ILE A 22 -0.36 -1.09 -5.46
C ILE A 22 -0.19 -0.93 -3.96
N VAL A 23 0.90 -1.44 -3.44
CA VAL A 23 1.26 -1.29 -2.02
C VAL A 23 2.32 -0.21 -1.90
N VAL A 24 2.11 0.69 -0.94
CA VAL A 24 3.05 1.78 -0.63
C VAL A 24 3.33 1.71 0.86
N THR A 25 4.57 1.46 1.24
CA THR A 25 4.90 1.21 2.63
C THR A 25 6.22 1.84 3.07
N ASN A 26 6.25 2.38 4.29
CA ASN A 26 7.49 2.79 4.95
C ASN A 26 8.14 1.56 5.60
N GLN A 27 9.43 1.39 5.36
CA GLN A 27 10.24 0.31 5.94
C GLN A 27 11.47 0.90 6.65
N GLY A 28 11.22 1.83 7.56
CA GLY A 28 12.26 2.56 8.28
C GLY A 28 13.18 1.70 9.14
N GLY A 29 12.76 0.49 9.49
CA GLY A 29 13.59 -0.46 10.23
C GLY A 29 14.87 -0.87 9.48
N VAL A 30 14.89 -0.76 8.15
CA VAL A 30 16.11 -0.99 7.35
C VAL A 30 17.18 0.01 7.75
N ALA A 31 16.85 1.31 7.76
CA ALA A 31 17.79 2.37 8.13
C ALA A 31 18.25 2.25 9.59
N LYS A 32 17.37 1.77 10.47
CA LYS A 32 17.68 1.57 11.89
C LYS A 32 18.45 0.28 12.18
N GLY A 33 18.70 -0.55 11.16
CA GLY A 33 19.40 -1.83 11.33
C GLY A 33 18.56 -2.93 11.99
N GLU A 34 17.25 -2.77 12.07
CA GLU A 34 16.34 -3.76 12.68
C GLU A 34 16.13 -4.97 11.76
N TYR A 35 16.16 -4.74 10.44
CA TYR A 35 16.09 -5.77 9.41
C TYR A 35 16.73 -5.22 8.12
N THR A 36 16.94 -6.08 7.14
CA THR A 36 17.64 -5.74 5.89
C THR A 36 16.66 -5.52 4.74
N ILE A 37 17.15 -4.92 3.63
CA ILE A 37 16.40 -4.83 2.37
C ILE A 37 16.03 -6.23 1.88
N GLU A 38 16.94 -7.20 2.03
CA GLU A 38 16.67 -8.59 1.67
C GLU A 38 15.49 -9.16 2.47
N ASP A 39 15.40 -8.85 3.78
CA ASP A 39 14.28 -9.25 4.62
C ASP A 39 12.97 -8.66 4.12
N VAL A 40 12.97 -7.39 3.72
CA VAL A 40 11.80 -6.73 3.15
C VAL A 40 11.38 -7.41 1.85
N ASP A 41 12.31 -7.65 0.96
CA ASP A 41 12.03 -8.28 -0.33
C ASP A 41 11.49 -9.70 -0.15
N ASN A 42 12.04 -10.47 0.79
CA ASN A 42 11.57 -11.82 1.10
C ASN A 42 10.15 -11.81 1.68
N LEU A 43 9.85 -10.84 2.55
CA LEU A 43 8.51 -10.69 3.12
C LEU A 43 7.49 -10.36 2.03
N HIS A 44 7.83 -9.41 1.13
CA HIS A 44 6.95 -9.03 0.03
C HIS A 44 6.74 -10.19 -0.96
N ALA A 45 7.79 -10.95 -1.26
CA ALA A 45 7.68 -12.13 -2.11
C ALA A 45 6.75 -13.18 -1.49
N HIS A 46 6.86 -13.40 -0.18
CA HIS A 46 5.99 -14.32 0.55
C HIS A 46 4.52 -13.84 0.51
N MET A 47 4.30 -12.56 0.74
CA MET A 47 2.96 -11.94 0.67
C MET A 47 2.33 -12.15 -0.69
N CYS A 48 3.07 -11.85 -1.77
CA CYS A 48 2.58 -12.01 -3.14
C CYS A 48 2.25 -13.48 -3.45
N LYS A 49 3.09 -14.39 -2.99
CA LYS A 49 2.88 -15.83 -3.20
C LYS A 49 1.62 -16.32 -2.49
N GLU A 50 1.39 -15.88 -1.27
CA GLU A 50 0.17 -16.22 -0.52
C GLU A 50 -1.08 -15.67 -1.18
N LEU A 51 -1.03 -14.42 -1.67
CA LEU A 51 -2.14 -13.83 -2.42
C LEU A 51 -2.46 -14.63 -3.68
N GLU A 52 -1.44 -15.02 -4.44
CA GLU A 52 -1.61 -15.78 -5.68
C GLU A 52 -2.28 -17.13 -5.44
N LYS A 53 -2.00 -17.79 -4.33
CA LYS A 53 -2.66 -19.05 -3.95
C LYS A 53 -4.18 -18.90 -3.85
N HIS A 54 -4.66 -17.69 -3.56
CA HIS A 54 -6.08 -17.39 -3.39
C HIS A 54 -6.67 -16.61 -4.56
N GLY A 55 -5.96 -16.53 -5.69
CA GLY A 55 -6.44 -15.86 -6.89
C GLY A 55 -6.37 -14.33 -6.83
N ALA A 56 -5.58 -13.79 -5.92
CA ALA A 56 -5.36 -12.34 -5.77
C ALA A 56 -3.94 -11.99 -6.19
N HIS A 57 -3.72 -10.74 -6.61
CA HIS A 57 -2.36 -10.28 -6.94
C HIS A 57 -2.17 -8.79 -6.63
N VAL A 58 -0.92 -8.42 -6.38
CA VAL A 58 -0.46 -7.04 -6.24
C VAL A 58 0.39 -6.72 -7.47
N ASP A 59 0.10 -5.58 -8.11
CA ASP A 59 0.78 -5.19 -9.35
C ASP A 59 2.16 -4.59 -9.10
N LYS A 60 2.33 -3.88 -8.00
CA LYS A 60 3.62 -3.29 -7.63
C LYS A 60 3.66 -2.97 -6.14
N ILE A 61 4.86 -3.05 -5.56
CA ILE A 61 5.12 -2.62 -4.19
C ILE A 61 6.21 -1.55 -4.23
N TYR A 62 5.89 -0.38 -3.67
CA TYR A 62 6.86 0.69 -3.42
C TYR A 62 7.16 0.74 -1.94
N TYR A 63 8.41 0.81 -1.56
CA TYR A 63 8.76 0.97 -0.15
C TYR A 63 9.87 2.01 0.03
N CYS A 64 9.87 2.63 1.20
CA CYS A 64 10.91 3.57 1.61
C CYS A 64 11.71 2.93 2.75
N PRO A 65 12.99 2.62 2.54
CA PRO A 65 13.82 1.97 3.56
C PRO A 65 14.45 2.96 4.55
N HIS A 66 14.15 4.25 4.43
CA HIS A 66 14.75 5.31 5.24
C HIS A 66 13.93 5.60 6.49
N HIS A 67 14.57 6.22 7.48
CA HIS A 67 13.90 6.71 8.67
C HIS A 67 14.42 8.10 9.04
N SER A 68 13.51 9.00 9.43
CA SER A 68 13.82 10.39 9.74
C SER A 68 14.80 10.56 10.91
N SER A 69 14.84 9.59 11.84
CA SER A 69 15.80 9.62 12.96
C SER A 69 17.25 9.34 12.52
N ILE A 70 17.48 8.79 11.34
CA ILE A 70 18.81 8.46 10.80
C ILE A 70 19.23 9.50 9.77
N ALA A 71 18.39 9.75 8.75
CA ALA A 71 18.68 10.71 7.69
C ALA A 71 17.39 11.14 7.01
N PRO A 72 17.32 12.37 6.46
CA PRO A 72 16.16 12.78 5.67
C PRO A 72 16.11 12.05 4.34
N CYS A 73 14.89 11.87 3.82
CA CYS A 73 14.64 11.34 2.49
C CYS A 73 13.38 12.00 1.91
N LYS A 74 13.17 11.83 0.59
CA LYS A 74 11.99 12.37 -0.09
C LYS A 74 10.87 11.35 -0.27
N CYS A 75 11.13 10.06 -0.02
CA CYS A 75 10.18 8.98 -0.34
C CYS A 75 9.26 8.57 0.81
N ARG A 76 9.63 8.85 2.07
CA ARG A 76 8.87 8.41 3.24
C ARG A 76 7.51 9.10 3.30
N LYS A 77 6.43 8.31 3.51
CA LYS A 77 5.12 8.88 3.83
C LYS A 77 5.24 9.66 5.17
N SER A 78 4.81 10.87 5.31
CA SER A 78 3.68 11.56 4.61
C SER A 78 4.02 12.26 3.29
N SER A 79 5.23 12.10 2.75
CA SER A 79 5.54 12.58 1.41
C SER A 79 4.70 11.84 0.35
N PRO A 80 4.24 12.52 -0.70
CA PRO A 80 3.50 11.87 -1.79
C PRO A 80 4.41 11.15 -2.80
N TYR A 81 5.72 11.15 -2.59
CA TYR A 81 6.70 10.71 -3.61
C TYR A 81 6.43 9.32 -4.18
N MET A 82 6.22 8.30 -3.32
CA MET A 82 5.98 6.94 -3.79
C MET A 82 4.66 6.83 -4.55
N ILE A 83 3.63 7.54 -4.10
CA ILE A 83 2.32 7.56 -4.76
C ILE A 83 2.42 8.25 -6.12
N GLU A 84 3.11 9.38 -6.19
CA GLU A 84 3.36 10.09 -7.45
C GLU A 84 4.16 9.25 -8.43
N GLN A 85 5.13 8.48 -7.93
CA GLN A 85 5.90 7.55 -8.74
C GLN A 85 4.99 6.47 -9.35
N ALA A 86 4.08 5.90 -8.55
CA ALA A 86 3.11 4.92 -9.02
C ALA A 86 2.17 5.51 -10.08
N ILE A 87 1.69 6.72 -9.86
CA ILE A 87 0.80 7.42 -10.80
C ILE A 87 1.47 7.57 -12.16
N ARG A 88 2.74 7.98 -12.18
CA ARG A 88 3.50 8.14 -13.43
C ARG A 88 3.77 6.80 -14.11
N GLU A 89 4.18 5.81 -13.33
CA GLU A 89 4.59 4.50 -13.86
C GLU A 89 3.45 3.72 -14.48
N PHE A 90 2.26 3.81 -13.89
CA PHE A 90 1.07 3.07 -14.33
C PHE A 90 -0.01 3.93 -14.97
N ASP A 91 0.26 5.22 -15.20
CA ASP A 91 -0.71 6.15 -15.77
C ASP A 91 -2.05 6.09 -15.03
N ILE A 92 -2.00 6.23 -13.71
CA ILE A 92 -3.16 6.07 -12.84
C ILE A 92 -4.15 7.21 -12.99
N ASP A 93 -5.43 6.88 -13.12
CA ASP A 93 -6.53 7.86 -13.05
C ASP A 93 -6.79 8.21 -11.58
N LYS A 94 -6.34 9.40 -11.17
CA LYS A 94 -6.49 9.88 -9.80
C LYS A 94 -7.96 9.97 -9.36
N SER A 95 -8.86 10.31 -10.28
CA SER A 95 -10.28 10.49 -9.96
C SER A 95 -11.00 9.16 -9.70
N ALA A 96 -10.42 8.05 -10.14
CA ALA A 96 -10.97 6.70 -9.99
C ALA A 96 -10.11 5.85 -9.05
N SER A 97 -9.29 6.49 -8.20
CA SER A 97 -8.34 5.80 -7.33
C SER A 97 -8.53 6.18 -5.86
N TRP A 98 -8.17 5.26 -4.99
CA TRP A 98 -8.22 5.45 -3.54
C TRP A 98 -6.95 4.91 -2.92
N LEU A 99 -6.54 5.52 -1.79
CA LEU A 99 -5.54 4.95 -0.91
C LEU A 99 -6.25 4.53 0.38
N ILE A 100 -6.00 3.31 0.81
CA ILE A 100 -6.52 2.79 2.08
C ILE A 100 -5.34 2.63 3.03
N GLY A 101 -5.44 3.25 4.19
CA GLY A 101 -4.39 3.17 5.20
C GLY A 101 -4.90 3.34 6.61
N ASP A 102 -4.11 2.90 7.59
CA ASP A 102 -4.47 2.98 9.01
C ASP A 102 -3.81 4.15 9.73
N GLY A 103 -2.93 4.88 9.07
CA GLY A 103 -2.19 5.99 9.66
C GLY A 103 -2.48 7.34 9.02
N SER A 104 -2.34 8.41 9.79
CA SER A 104 -2.51 9.77 9.28
C SER A 104 -1.49 10.10 8.19
N ARG A 105 -0.28 9.52 8.26
CA ARG A 105 0.77 9.70 7.23
C ARG A 105 0.34 9.17 5.88
N ASP A 106 -0.43 8.08 5.86
CA ASP A 106 -0.97 7.51 4.62
C ASP A 106 -1.95 8.48 3.96
N ILE A 107 -2.84 9.04 4.75
CA ILE A 107 -3.87 9.97 4.25
C ILE A 107 -3.22 11.28 3.78
N GLU A 108 -2.27 11.81 4.53
CA GLU A 108 -1.54 13.01 4.14
C GLU A 108 -0.81 12.82 2.80
N ALA A 109 -0.16 11.67 2.62
CA ALA A 109 0.52 11.35 1.38
C ALA A 109 -0.45 11.24 0.20
N ALA A 110 -1.60 10.61 0.41
CA ALA A 110 -2.64 10.47 -0.62
C ALA A 110 -3.19 11.85 -1.04
N GLU A 111 -3.56 12.67 -0.07
CA GLU A 111 -4.09 14.01 -0.34
C GLU A 111 -3.08 14.89 -1.07
N ALA A 112 -1.80 14.84 -0.66
CA ALA A 112 -0.74 15.58 -1.33
C ALA A 112 -0.51 15.12 -2.78
N ALA A 113 -0.81 13.87 -3.08
CA ALA A 113 -0.73 13.32 -4.44
C ALA A 113 -2.01 13.52 -5.25
N GLY A 114 -3.08 14.02 -4.65
CA GLY A 114 -4.37 14.22 -5.31
C GLY A 114 -5.23 12.97 -5.40
N ILE A 115 -5.00 12.01 -4.50
CA ILE A 115 -5.75 10.75 -4.40
C ILE A 115 -6.63 10.79 -3.15
N ARG A 116 -7.83 10.22 -3.24
CA ARG A 116 -8.71 10.11 -2.07
C ARG A 116 -8.15 9.11 -1.07
N GLY A 117 -7.98 9.54 0.18
CA GLY A 117 -7.52 8.69 1.26
C GLY A 117 -8.67 8.21 2.13
N ILE A 118 -8.68 6.94 2.44
CA ILE A 118 -9.65 6.34 3.36
C ILE A 118 -8.88 5.78 4.55
N LYS A 119 -9.13 6.34 5.73
CA LYS A 119 -8.49 5.88 6.95
C LYS A 119 -9.35 4.79 7.60
N ILE A 120 -8.71 3.66 7.92
CA ILE A 120 -9.35 2.54 8.60
C ILE A 120 -8.64 2.29 9.93
N PRO A 121 -9.33 1.70 10.93
CA PRO A 121 -8.67 1.30 12.16
C PRO A 121 -7.60 0.23 11.91
N LYS A 122 -6.54 0.25 12.71
CA LYS A 122 -5.49 -0.78 12.65
C LYS A 122 -6.09 -2.18 12.81
N ASN A 123 -5.59 -3.12 12.01
CA ASN A 123 -6.01 -4.53 12.06
C ASN A 123 -7.51 -4.76 11.87
N SER A 124 -8.21 -3.80 11.27
CA SER A 124 -9.65 -3.92 11.00
C SER A 124 -9.93 -4.75 9.76
N ASP A 125 -11.17 -5.21 9.64
CA ASP A 125 -11.66 -5.91 8.46
C ASP A 125 -11.74 -4.94 7.28
N LEU A 126 -11.17 -5.33 6.14
CA LEU A 126 -11.15 -4.50 4.94
C LEU A 126 -12.45 -4.56 4.14
N THR A 127 -13.31 -5.55 4.41
CA THR A 127 -14.54 -5.79 3.63
C THR A 127 -15.42 -4.56 3.48
N PRO A 128 -15.72 -3.78 4.54
CA PRO A 128 -16.61 -2.61 4.40
C PRO A 128 -16.08 -1.56 3.42
N VAL A 129 -14.77 -1.27 3.44
CA VAL A 129 -14.19 -0.27 2.54
C VAL A 129 -14.14 -0.78 1.11
N ILE A 130 -13.86 -2.07 0.92
CA ILE A 130 -13.87 -2.68 -0.41
C ILE A 130 -15.28 -2.63 -0.99
N ASP A 131 -16.30 -2.97 -0.21
CA ASP A 131 -17.70 -2.88 -0.63
C ASP A 131 -18.05 -1.46 -1.06
N SER A 132 -17.60 -0.47 -0.30
CA SER A 132 -17.84 0.94 -0.60
C SER A 132 -17.20 1.34 -1.94
N ILE A 133 -15.96 0.94 -2.21
CA ILE A 133 -15.27 1.23 -3.45
C ILE A 133 -15.98 0.57 -4.64
N LEU A 134 -16.37 -0.68 -4.50
CA LEU A 134 -17.00 -1.44 -5.58
C LEU A 134 -18.41 -0.95 -5.95
N LYS A 135 -19.04 -0.16 -5.08
CA LYS A 135 -20.35 0.46 -5.35
C LYS A 135 -20.26 1.77 -6.11
N GLN A 136 -19.07 2.32 -6.29
CA GLN A 136 -18.86 3.61 -6.95
C GLN A 136 -19.11 3.54 -8.46
#